data_87c14deb5a6b2922a8ef5c991cafab57
#
_entry.id   87c14deb5a6b2922a8ef5c991cafab57
#
_cell.length_a   1.000
_cell.length_b   1.000
_cell.length_c   1.000
_cell.angle_alpha   90.00
_cell.angle_beta   90.00
_cell.angle_gamma   90.00
#
_symmetry.space_group_name_H-M   'P 1'
#
loop_
_entity.id
_entity.type
_entity.pdbx_description
1 polymer ?
#
loop_
_entity_poly.entity_id
_entity_poly.type
_entity_poly.pdbx_seq_one_letter_code
_entity_poly.pdbx_strand_id
1 'polypeptide(L)'
;ETTVPAFVSERQESHIVRIIKLSESAMSTCGISAIETDGTIVPTVSKDKLIEFIGDSITCGYGVDAPSRMDRFTDETENASRTYASIVSRYFNADYMTIAHSGRGICRNAGSKIPWEVMPDLYQYTIDRDSTTRWEVEQSAFRPDLTVIYLGANDFSGWMMPDNKKFRKGYMRLLAEIKTNYGEQHPILCVTPGPYEYLFLYVRDVVNNCGMDNVYFLGYCPSIHNN
;
A
#
# COMPACT_ATOMS: atom_id res chain seq x y z
N GLU A 1 22.14 12.29 -13.92
CA GLU A 1 20.95 13.18 -14.00
C GLU A 1 20.52 13.30 -15.44
N THR A 2 19.23 13.18 -15.67
CA THR A 2 18.64 13.31 -17.02
C THR A 2 17.51 14.32 -16.92
N THR A 3 17.55 15.36 -17.77
CA THR A 3 16.43 16.29 -17.91
C THR A 3 15.46 15.73 -18.95
N VAL A 4 14.21 15.60 -18.57
CA VAL A 4 13.14 15.09 -19.43
C VAL A 4 12.07 16.18 -19.56
N PRO A 5 11.67 16.56 -20.79
CA PRO A 5 10.54 17.46 -20.96
C PRO A 5 9.26 16.75 -20.49
N ALA A 6 8.72 17.22 -19.37
CA ALA A 6 7.52 16.63 -18.79
C ALA A 6 6.23 17.14 -19.47
N PHE A 7 6.24 18.38 -19.93
CA PHE A 7 5.09 19.01 -20.54
C PHE A 7 5.51 20.21 -21.40
N VAL A 8 4.91 20.35 -22.58
CA VAL A 8 5.08 21.50 -23.46
C VAL A 8 3.72 21.94 -23.96
N SER A 9 3.39 23.23 -23.87
CA SER A 9 2.17 23.82 -24.41
C SER A 9 2.47 25.14 -25.07
N GLU A 10 1.85 25.40 -26.22
CA GLU A 10 1.90 26.70 -26.90
C GLU A 10 0.88 27.70 -26.32
N ARG A 11 0.00 27.23 -25.42
CA ARG A 11 -1.05 28.06 -24.82
C ARG A 11 -0.60 28.59 -23.46
N GLN A 12 -0.77 29.89 -23.26
CA GLN A 12 -0.58 30.55 -21.97
C GLN A 12 -1.85 30.36 -21.11
N GLU A 13 -1.96 29.21 -20.48
CA GLU A 13 -3.07 28.88 -19.58
C GLU A 13 -2.55 28.04 -18.41
N SER A 14 -3.35 27.88 -17.37
CA SER A 14 -2.99 27.02 -16.24
C SER A 14 -3.11 25.56 -16.61
N HIS A 15 -2.09 24.79 -16.32
CA HIS A 15 -2.03 23.34 -16.54
C HIS A 15 -1.73 22.62 -15.24
N ILE A 16 -2.31 21.41 -15.07
CA ILE A 16 -1.98 20.52 -13.97
C ILE A 16 -1.04 19.44 -14.49
N VAL A 17 0.18 19.41 -13.95
CA VAL A 17 1.16 18.37 -14.24
C VAL A 17 1.18 17.40 -13.06
N ARG A 18 1.05 16.11 -13.34
CA ARG A 18 1.12 15.04 -12.35
C ARG A 18 2.27 14.11 -12.69
N ILE A 19 3.19 13.95 -11.74
CA ILE A 19 4.30 13.01 -11.84
C ILE A 19 3.99 11.84 -10.91
N ILE A 20 3.97 10.62 -11.44
CA ILE A 20 3.62 9.40 -10.70
C ILE A 20 4.75 8.39 -10.86
N LYS A 21 5.30 7.91 -9.74
CA LYS A 21 6.15 6.73 -9.74
C LYS A 21 5.28 5.50 -9.85
N LEU A 22 5.46 4.69 -10.87
CA LEU A 22 4.61 3.54 -11.17
C LEU A 22 5.08 2.26 -10.49
N SER A 23 6.40 2.06 -10.37
CA SER A 23 6.98 0.84 -9.79
C SER A 23 7.35 1.01 -8.32
N GLU A 24 7.43 -0.10 -7.57
CA GLU A 24 7.84 -0.11 -6.17
C GLU A 24 9.35 0.15 -5.98
N SER A 25 9.76 0.39 -4.73
CA SER A 25 11.16 0.67 -4.36
C SER A 25 12.12 -0.49 -4.62
N ALA A 26 11.63 -1.73 -4.62
CA ALA A 26 12.42 -2.92 -4.92
C ALA A 26 12.91 -2.95 -6.37
N MET A 27 12.18 -2.32 -7.30
CA MET A 27 12.50 -2.29 -8.73
C MET A 27 13.39 -1.11 -9.07
N SER A 28 13.05 0.09 -8.56
CA SER A 28 13.81 1.30 -8.85
C SER A 28 13.64 2.36 -7.78
N THR A 29 14.64 3.19 -7.62
CA THR A 29 14.55 4.45 -6.88
C THR A 29 14.59 5.61 -7.86
N CYS A 30 13.76 6.62 -7.63
CA CYS A 30 13.80 7.84 -8.40
C CYS A 30 13.59 9.05 -7.48
N GLY A 31 14.13 10.18 -7.87
CA GLY A 31 13.95 11.46 -7.20
C GLY A 31 13.83 12.57 -8.23
N ILE A 32 13.26 13.68 -7.82
CA ILE A 32 13.18 14.91 -8.61
C ILE A 32 14.12 15.89 -7.95
N SER A 33 15.18 16.26 -8.64
CA SER A 33 16.18 17.23 -8.14
C SER A 33 15.76 18.66 -8.40
N ALA A 34 15.08 18.92 -9.52
CA ALA A 34 14.59 20.24 -9.89
C ALA A 34 13.39 20.13 -10.84
N ILE A 35 12.59 21.17 -10.85
CA ILE A 35 11.54 21.40 -11.86
C ILE A 35 11.83 22.77 -12.48
N GLU A 36 12.09 22.79 -13.78
CA GLU A 36 12.32 23.99 -14.54
C GLU A 36 11.08 24.36 -15.36
N THR A 37 10.69 25.61 -15.36
CA THR A 37 9.54 26.10 -16.11
C THR A 37 9.74 27.59 -16.50
N ASP A 38 9.18 27.99 -17.61
CA ASP A 38 9.05 29.40 -18.01
C ASP A 38 7.81 30.09 -17.40
N GLY A 39 6.98 29.30 -16.69
CA GLY A 39 5.79 29.77 -15.99
C GLY A 39 5.98 29.86 -14.47
N THR A 40 4.86 30.02 -13.77
CA THR A 40 4.84 30.04 -12.31
C THR A 40 4.31 28.70 -11.77
N ILE A 41 5.09 28.05 -10.91
CA ILE A 41 4.66 26.84 -10.21
C ILE A 41 3.73 27.23 -9.06
N VAL A 42 2.51 26.71 -9.08
CA VAL A 42 1.53 26.90 -8.01
C VAL A 42 1.18 25.52 -7.44
N PRO A 43 1.19 25.35 -6.11
CA PRO A 43 0.76 24.10 -5.49
C PRO A 43 -0.67 23.75 -5.87
N THR A 44 -0.94 22.48 -6.13
CA THR A 44 -2.32 21.99 -6.28
C THR A 44 -3.01 21.95 -4.93
N VAL A 45 -4.32 22.17 -4.92
CA VAL A 45 -5.12 22.03 -3.71
C VAL A 45 -5.25 20.53 -3.37
N SER A 46 -4.94 20.18 -2.13
CA SER A 46 -5.19 18.84 -1.62
C SER A 46 -6.70 18.56 -1.60
N LYS A 47 -7.05 17.31 -1.80
CA LYS A 47 -8.45 16.90 -1.67
C LYS A 47 -8.85 16.82 -0.20
N ASP A 48 -10.19 16.87 0.04
CA ASP A 48 -10.75 16.83 1.39
C ASP A 48 -10.61 15.46 2.07
N LYS A 49 -10.30 14.42 1.28
CA LYS A 49 -10.16 13.03 1.76
C LYS A 49 -8.77 12.51 1.42
N LEU A 50 -8.22 11.75 2.35
CA LEU A 50 -6.92 11.13 2.22
C LEU A 50 -6.98 9.69 2.71
N ILE A 51 -6.51 8.74 1.90
CA ILE A 51 -6.55 7.31 2.21
C ILE A 51 -5.13 6.75 2.17
N GLU A 52 -4.75 6.07 3.23
CA GLU A 52 -3.53 5.26 3.26
C GLU A 52 -3.84 3.82 2.89
N PHE A 53 -3.03 3.22 2.02
CA PHE A 53 -3.12 1.81 1.65
C PHE A 53 -1.83 1.09 2.02
N ILE A 54 -1.94 0.05 2.85
CA ILE A 54 -0.83 -0.80 3.26
C ILE A 54 -1.01 -2.16 2.60
N GLY A 55 0.02 -2.64 1.87
CA GLY A 55 -0.13 -3.88 1.14
C GLY A 55 1.16 -4.53 0.63
N ASP A 56 0.96 -5.44 -0.29
CA ASP A 56 2.01 -6.19 -0.96
C ASP A 56 2.00 -5.93 -2.49
N SER A 57 2.43 -6.91 -3.27
CA SER A 57 2.47 -6.83 -4.74
C SER A 57 1.13 -6.43 -5.38
N ILE A 58 0.00 -6.78 -4.78
CA ILE A 58 -1.33 -6.40 -5.29
C ILE A 58 -1.51 -4.87 -5.18
N THR A 59 -0.99 -4.28 -4.14
CA THR A 59 -1.03 -2.82 -3.91
C THR A 59 0.04 -2.10 -4.73
N CYS A 60 1.20 -2.70 -4.95
CA CYS A 60 2.24 -2.17 -5.85
C CYS A 60 1.78 -2.14 -7.32
N GLY A 61 0.87 -3.01 -7.72
CA GLY A 61 0.45 -3.15 -9.13
C GLY A 61 1.30 -4.10 -9.93
N TYR A 62 1.87 -5.11 -9.26
CA TYR A 62 2.72 -6.15 -9.85
C TYR A 62 2.02 -6.85 -11.02
N GLY A 63 2.55 -6.64 -12.24
CA GLY A 63 2.03 -7.25 -13.45
C GLY A 63 0.66 -6.74 -13.92
N VAL A 64 0.16 -5.63 -13.40
CA VAL A 64 -1.17 -5.12 -13.74
C VAL A 64 -1.29 -4.65 -15.20
N ASP A 65 -0.19 -4.28 -15.84
CA ASP A 65 -0.10 -3.88 -17.24
C ASP A 65 0.33 -5.03 -18.15
N ALA A 66 0.51 -6.24 -17.62
CA ALA A 66 0.81 -7.40 -18.44
C ALA A 66 -0.36 -7.73 -19.39
N PRO A 67 -0.08 -8.03 -20.68
CA PRO A 67 -1.12 -8.41 -21.65
C PRO A 67 -1.92 -9.65 -21.24
N SER A 68 -1.29 -10.56 -20.50
CA SER A 68 -1.90 -11.78 -19.99
C SER A 68 -1.43 -12.09 -18.58
N ARG A 69 -2.31 -12.70 -17.76
CA ARG A 69 -1.95 -13.21 -16.43
C ARG A 69 -0.89 -14.32 -16.45
N MET A 70 -0.60 -14.88 -17.63
CA MET A 70 0.41 -15.93 -17.84
C MET A 70 1.76 -15.35 -18.19
N ASP A 71 1.85 -14.06 -18.48
CA ASP A 71 3.11 -13.41 -18.81
C ASP A 71 4.01 -13.32 -17.57
N ARG A 72 5.30 -13.40 -17.81
CA ARG A 72 6.26 -13.17 -16.74
C ARG A 72 6.21 -11.70 -16.35
N PHE A 73 6.34 -11.45 -15.06
CA PHE A 73 6.51 -10.09 -14.55
C PHE A 73 7.79 -9.45 -15.12
N THR A 74 7.65 -8.19 -15.51
CA THR A 74 8.78 -7.27 -15.78
C THR A 74 8.46 -5.93 -15.11
N ASP A 75 9.48 -5.11 -14.87
CA ASP A 75 9.31 -3.81 -14.21
C ASP A 75 8.36 -2.89 -14.98
N GLU A 76 8.32 -2.99 -16.32
CA GLU A 76 7.45 -2.24 -17.19
C GLU A 76 5.96 -2.63 -17.04
N THR A 77 5.70 -3.82 -16.51
CA THR A 77 4.32 -4.29 -16.28
C THR A 77 3.78 -3.92 -14.90
N GLU A 78 4.58 -3.29 -14.05
CA GLU A 78 4.13 -2.78 -12.76
C GLU A 78 3.53 -1.38 -12.89
N ASN A 79 2.34 -1.18 -12.32
CA ASN A 79 1.68 0.12 -12.41
C ASN A 79 0.78 0.41 -11.21
N ALA A 80 1.32 1.11 -10.22
CA ALA A 80 0.59 1.52 -9.02
C ALA A 80 -0.65 2.41 -9.32
N SER A 81 -0.65 3.12 -10.44
CA SER A 81 -1.77 4.00 -10.82
C SER A 81 -3.01 3.24 -11.33
N ARG A 82 -2.90 1.93 -11.56
CA ARG A 82 -3.98 1.05 -12.04
C ARG A 82 -4.45 0.03 -11.01
N THR A 83 -3.95 0.11 -9.79
CA THR A 83 -4.36 -0.78 -8.69
C THR A 83 -5.72 -0.38 -8.10
N TYR A 84 -6.26 -1.27 -7.28
CA TYR A 84 -7.48 -1.00 -6.51
C TYR A 84 -7.35 0.28 -5.67
N ALA A 85 -6.17 0.56 -5.09
CA ALA A 85 -5.93 1.74 -4.28
C ALA A 85 -6.17 3.04 -5.06
N SER A 86 -5.59 3.14 -6.25
CA SER A 86 -5.77 4.29 -7.11
C SER A 86 -7.19 4.40 -7.67
N ILE A 87 -7.86 3.26 -7.97
CA ILE A 87 -9.24 3.23 -8.46
C ILE A 87 -10.21 3.70 -7.38
N VAL A 88 -10.11 3.15 -6.18
CA VAL A 88 -10.95 3.54 -5.02
C VAL A 88 -10.75 5.02 -4.69
N SER A 89 -9.51 5.49 -4.68
CA SER A 89 -9.21 6.90 -4.39
C SER A 89 -9.83 7.85 -5.42
N ARG A 90 -9.78 7.50 -6.71
CA ARG A 90 -10.47 8.28 -7.75
C ARG A 90 -11.99 8.26 -7.57
N TYR A 91 -12.56 7.11 -7.23
CA TYR A 91 -14.00 6.98 -7.02
C TYR A 91 -14.50 7.88 -5.87
N PHE A 92 -13.75 7.94 -4.77
CA PHE A 92 -14.11 8.77 -3.62
C PHE A 92 -13.59 10.22 -3.71
N ASN A 93 -12.97 10.60 -4.82
CA ASN A 93 -12.27 11.87 -4.97
C ASN A 93 -11.30 12.14 -3.80
N ALA A 94 -10.51 11.15 -3.44
CA ALA A 94 -9.52 11.21 -2.37
C ALA A 94 -8.10 11.32 -2.92
N ASP A 95 -7.22 11.98 -2.17
CA ASP A 95 -5.77 11.77 -2.29
C ASP A 95 -5.40 10.45 -1.60
N TYR A 96 -4.26 9.87 -1.94
CA TYR A 96 -3.85 8.61 -1.36
C TYR A 96 -2.33 8.44 -1.26
N MET A 97 -1.92 7.61 -0.32
CA MET A 97 -0.57 7.11 -0.18
C MET A 97 -0.58 5.58 -0.13
N THR A 98 0.41 4.96 -0.76
CA THR A 98 0.62 3.51 -0.68
C THR A 98 1.92 3.20 0.04
N ILE A 99 1.84 2.32 1.04
CA ILE A 99 2.98 1.72 1.72
C ILE A 99 2.92 0.23 1.41
N ALA A 100 3.66 -0.18 0.39
CA ALA A 100 3.54 -1.53 -0.14
C ALA A 100 4.88 -2.06 -0.64
N HIS A 101 5.06 -3.38 -0.51
CA HIS A 101 6.26 -4.06 -0.99
C HIS A 101 5.93 -5.49 -1.43
N SER A 102 6.27 -5.83 -2.66
CA SER A 102 6.05 -7.16 -3.21
C SER A 102 6.72 -8.25 -2.38
N GLY A 103 6.01 -9.35 -2.20
CA GLY A 103 6.49 -10.51 -1.46
C GLY A 103 6.47 -10.38 0.06
N ARG A 104 6.11 -9.24 0.63
CA ARG A 104 6.06 -9.05 2.08
C ARG A 104 4.73 -9.53 2.67
N GLY A 105 4.81 -10.12 3.85
CA GLY A 105 3.66 -10.58 4.63
C GLY A 105 3.61 -9.93 6.01
N ILE A 106 2.75 -10.44 6.84
CA ILE A 106 2.51 -10.00 8.22
C ILE A 106 3.52 -10.64 9.21
N CYS A 107 3.82 -11.91 9.04
CA CYS A 107 4.76 -12.65 9.90
C CYS A 107 5.72 -13.51 9.11
N ARG A 108 5.51 -13.64 7.81
CA ARG A 108 6.32 -14.41 6.89
C ARG A 108 6.22 -13.84 5.47
N ASN A 109 7.35 -13.73 4.79
CA ASN A 109 7.42 -13.28 3.41
C ASN A 109 7.23 -14.45 2.42
N ALA A 110 6.93 -14.13 1.16
CA ALA A 110 6.78 -15.11 0.10
C ALA A 110 8.01 -16.00 -0.04
N GLY A 111 7.80 -17.32 -0.20
CA GLY A 111 8.88 -18.28 -0.38
C GLY A 111 9.66 -18.64 0.89
N SER A 112 9.29 -18.17 2.05
CA SER A 112 9.83 -18.48 3.40
C SER A 112 11.37 -18.48 3.58
N LYS A 113 12.13 -18.22 2.54
CA LYS A 113 13.61 -18.23 2.54
C LYS A 113 14.25 -16.87 2.82
N ILE A 114 13.45 -15.83 2.94
CA ILE A 114 13.96 -14.48 3.13
C ILE A 114 13.72 -14.09 4.60
N PRO A 115 14.78 -14.07 5.44
CA PRO A 115 14.68 -13.61 6.83
C PRO A 115 14.64 -12.08 6.93
N TRP A 116 14.03 -11.42 5.95
CA TRP A 116 13.95 -9.97 5.89
C TRP A 116 12.72 -9.49 6.67
N GLU A 117 12.75 -8.23 7.00
CA GLU A 117 11.64 -7.56 7.66
C GLU A 117 10.31 -7.83 6.96
N VAL A 118 9.29 -8.11 7.75
CA VAL A 118 7.91 -8.22 7.29
C VAL A 118 7.27 -6.82 7.21
N MET A 119 6.11 -6.70 6.57
CA MET A 119 5.46 -5.39 6.41
C MET A 119 5.31 -4.59 7.72
N PRO A 120 4.95 -5.19 8.88
CA PRO A 120 4.93 -4.47 10.15
C PRO A 120 6.28 -3.90 10.61
N ASP A 121 7.41 -4.37 10.09
CA ASP A 121 8.73 -3.79 10.37
C ASP A 121 9.02 -2.61 9.44
N LEU A 122 8.57 -2.72 8.18
CA LEU A 122 8.83 -1.73 7.12
C LEU A 122 7.90 -0.51 7.19
N TYR A 123 6.73 -0.65 7.81
CA TYR A 123 5.70 0.39 7.83
C TYR A 123 6.19 1.74 8.32
N GLN A 124 7.15 1.73 9.24
CA GLN A 124 7.71 2.94 9.85
C GLN A 124 8.87 3.56 9.06
N TYR A 125 9.32 2.95 7.95
CA TYR A 125 10.48 3.46 7.21
C TYR A 125 10.03 4.31 6.02
N THR A 126 10.70 5.44 5.83
CA THR A 126 10.48 6.31 4.66
C THR A 126 11.05 5.69 3.40
N ILE A 127 12.18 5.00 3.53
CA ILE A 127 12.88 4.34 2.44
C ILE A 127 13.02 2.86 2.81
N ASP A 128 12.55 1.98 1.93
CA ASP A 128 12.72 0.53 2.09
C ASP A 128 14.21 0.18 2.30
N ARG A 129 14.46 -0.71 3.25
CA ARG A 129 15.80 -1.17 3.64
C ARG A 129 16.71 -0.13 4.30
N ASP A 130 16.20 1.04 4.61
CA ASP A 130 16.92 2.04 5.40
C ASP A 130 16.25 2.22 6.76
N SER A 131 16.68 1.40 7.73
CA SER A 131 16.18 1.47 9.11
C SER A 131 16.56 2.75 9.85
N THR A 132 17.44 3.57 9.27
CA THR A 132 17.86 4.84 9.87
C THR A 132 16.91 5.99 9.51
N THR A 133 16.13 5.84 8.44
CA THR A 133 15.21 6.87 7.96
C THR A 133 13.77 6.48 8.30
N ARG A 134 13.35 6.86 9.50
CA ARG A 134 11.96 6.66 9.95
C ARG A 134 11.07 7.78 9.46
N TRP A 135 9.82 7.44 9.15
CA TRP A 135 8.82 8.44 8.87
C TRP A 135 8.32 9.10 10.16
N GLU A 136 8.60 10.38 10.27
CA GLU A 136 8.16 11.18 11.40
C GLU A 136 6.74 11.68 11.15
N VAL A 137 5.76 10.86 11.53
CA VAL A 137 4.33 11.10 11.30
C VAL A 137 3.88 12.45 11.87
N GLU A 138 4.40 12.85 13.03
CA GLU A 138 4.03 14.11 13.68
C GLU A 138 4.40 15.35 12.84
N GLN A 139 5.47 15.27 12.07
CA GLN A 139 5.95 16.35 11.21
C GLN A 139 5.31 16.28 9.80
N SER A 140 4.66 15.18 9.47
CA SER A 140 4.03 15.00 8.18
C SER A 140 2.72 15.80 8.08
N ALA A 141 2.53 16.49 6.98
CA ALA A 141 1.22 17.06 6.62
C ALA A 141 0.21 15.98 6.18
N PHE A 142 0.69 14.76 5.93
CA PHE A 142 -0.13 13.62 5.53
C PHE A 142 -0.85 13.05 6.77
N ARG A 143 -2.17 13.20 6.81
CA ARG A 143 -3.05 12.66 7.87
C ARG A 143 -4.21 11.94 7.20
N PRO A 144 -4.14 10.61 7.04
CA PRO A 144 -5.21 9.87 6.39
C PRO A 144 -6.49 9.86 7.22
N ASP A 145 -7.63 9.93 6.54
CA ASP A 145 -8.96 9.75 7.14
C ASP A 145 -9.30 8.26 7.32
N LEU A 146 -8.62 7.39 6.59
CA LEU A 146 -8.80 5.94 6.61
C LEU A 146 -7.49 5.25 6.24
N THR A 147 -7.14 4.21 6.97
CA THR A 147 -6.10 3.25 6.55
C THR A 147 -6.75 1.95 6.08
N VAL A 148 -6.36 1.48 4.90
CA VAL A 148 -6.79 0.21 4.31
C VAL A 148 -5.60 -0.76 4.33
N ILE A 149 -5.77 -1.91 4.96
CA ILE A 149 -4.76 -2.98 4.98
C ILE A 149 -5.21 -4.10 4.05
N TYR A 150 -4.46 -4.35 2.98
CA TYR A 150 -4.68 -5.46 2.05
C TYR A 150 -3.43 -6.33 2.00
N LEU A 151 -3.27 -7.17 3.01
CA LEU A 151 -2.00 -7.85 3.30
C LEU A 151 -2.24 -9.24 3.91
N GLY A 152 -1.26 -10.12 3.71
CA GLY A 152 -1.26 -11.45 4.31
C GLY A 152 -1.22 -12.59 3.29
N ALA A 153 -1.44 -12.34 2.00
CA ALA A 153 -1.40 -13.38 0.97
C ALA A 153 -0.02 -14.07 0.93
N ASN A 154 1.05 -13.34 1.15
CA ASN A 154 2.41 -13.87 1.16
C ASN A 154 2.70 -14.80 2.35
N ASP A 155 2.00 -14.63 3.47
CA ASP A 155 2.11 -15.53 4.61
C ASP A 155 1.61 -16.95 4.29
N PHE A 156 0.67 -17.06 3.35
CA PHE A 156 0.10 -18.33 2.88
C PHE A 156 0.76 -18.83 1.58
N SER A 157 1.81 -18.15 1.10
CA SER A 157 2.57 -18.61 -0.06
C SER A 157 3.31 -19.91 0.24
N GLY A 158 3.33 -20.83 -0.73
CA GLY A 158 3.87 -22.16 -0.53
C GLY A 158 2.85 -23.11 0.15
N TRP A 159 3.32 -24.30 0.53
CA TRP A 159 2.45 -25.37 1.03
C TRP A 159 2.27 -25.36 2.56
N MET A 160 2.82 -24.36 3.25
CA MET A 160 2.78 -24.32 4.72
C MET A 160 1.94 -23.13 5.20
N MET A 161 1.02 -23.46 6.10
CA MET A 161 0.24 -22.43 6.83
C MET A 161 1.16 -21.64 7.76
N PRO A 162 0.97 -20.32 7.88
CA PRO A 162 1.66 -19.55 8.90
C PRO A 162 1.18 -19.96 10.30
N ASP A 163 2.07 -19.82 11.28
CA ASP A 163 1.67 -19.96 12.68
C ASP A 163 0.64 -18.87 13.04
N ASN A 164 -0.54 -19.28 13.49
CA ASN A 164 -1.65 -18.37 13.79
C ASN A 164 -1.28 -17.34 14.86
N LYS A 165 -0.55 -17.73 15.91
CA LYS A 165 -0.14 -16.80 16.98
C LYS A 165 0.83 -15.75 16.46
N LYS A 166 1.77 -16.15 15.59
CA LYS A 166 2.72 -15.21 14.96
C LYS A 166 2.00 -14.25 14.02
N PHE A 167 1.09 -14.77 13.17
CA PHE A 167 0.29 -13.96 12.27
C PHE A 167 -0.54 -12.92 13.06
N ARG A 168 -1.30 -13.38 14.07
CA ARG A 168 -2.07 -12.51 14.95
C ARG A 168 -1.18 -11.44 15.61
N LYS A 169 -0.05 -11.83 16.19
CA LYS A 169 0.88 -10.90 16.82
C LYS A 169 1.40 -9.83 15.84
N GLY A 170 1.78 -10.23 14.63
CA GLY A 170 2.26 -9.31 13.59
C GLY A 170 1.16 -8.34 13.15
N TYR A 171 -0.05 -8.84 12.93
CA TYR A 171 -1.19 -8.01 12.54
C TYR A 171 -1.58 -7.01 13.63
N MET A 172 -1.67 -7.47 14.88
CA MET A 172 -1.94 -6.62 16.05
C MET A 172 -0.90 -5.52 16.23
N ARG A 173 0.38 -5.83 15.99
CA ARG A 173 1.46 -4.83 16.03
C ARG A 173 1.23 -3.74 14.98
N LEU A 174 0.89 -4.10 13.75
CA LEU A 174 0.60 -3.15 12.69
C LEU A 174 -0.61 -2.27 13.04
N LEU A 175 -1.70 -2.86 13.53
CA LEU A 175 -2.88 -2.11 13.98
C LEU A 175 -2.53 -1.11 15.08
N ALA A 176 -1.77 -1.55 16.09
CA ALA A 176 -1.35 -0.70 17.20
C ALA A 176 -0.47 0.46 16.75
N GLU A 177 0.44 0.22 15.80
CA GLU A 177 1.29 1.27 15.25
C GLU A 177 0.52 2.32 14.46
N ILE A 178 -0.45 1.90 13.65
CA ILE A 178 -1.37 2.81 12.94
C ILE A 178 -2.16 3.67 13.94
N LYS A 179 -2.68 3.05 15.01
CA LYS A 179 -3.40 3.79 16.07
C LYS A 179 -2.48 4.76 16.82
N THR A 180 -1.22 4.37 17.06
CA THR A 180 -0.23 5.28 17.65
C THR A 180 0.02 6.49 16.76
N ASN A 181 0.12 6.28 15.46
CA ASN A 181 0.43 7.32 14.49
C ASN A 181 -0.75 8.31 14.28
N TYR A 182 -1.98 7.81 14.26
CA TYR A 182 -3.15 8.60 13.84
C TYR A 182 -4.22 8.76 14.92
N GLY A 183 -4.06 8.12 16.07
CA GLY A 183 -4.97 8.17 17.20
C GLY A 183 -5.90 6.96 17.31
N GLU A 184 -6.41 6.73 18.53
CA GLU A 184 -7.24 5.56 18.87
C GLU A 184 -8.52 5.47 18.03
N GLN A 185 -9.09 6.61 17.65
CA GLN A 185 -10.32 6.67 16.87
C GLN A 185 -10.11 6.57 15.35
N HIS A 186 -8.86 6.51 14.88
CA HIS A 186 -8.57 6.41 13.46
C HIS A 186 -9.16 5.14 12.85
N PRO A 187 -9.97 5.21 11.77
CA PRO A 187 -10.59 4.05 11.16
C PRO A 187 -9.58 3.23 10.37
N ILE A 188 -9.65 1.89 10.54
CA ILE A 188 -8.82 0.94 9.81
C ILE A 188 -9.73 -0.09 9.15
N LEU A 189 -9.58 -0.32 7.85
CA LEU A 189 -10.27 -1.33 7.09
C LEU A 189 -9.30 -2.47 6.69
N CYS A 190 -9.50 -3.64 7.26
CA CYS A 190 -8.74 -4.84 6.93
C CYS A 190 -9.43 -5.60 5.81
N VAL A 191 -8.76 -5.74 4.66
CA VAL A 191 -9.33 -6.36 3.46
C VAL A 191 -8.60 -7.66 3.15
N THR A 192 -9.34 -8.69 2.74
CA THR A 192 -8.74 -9.94 2.26
C THR A 192 -9.11 -10.21 0.81
N PRO A 193 -8.12 -10.63 -0.03
CA PRO A 193 -8.42 -11.08 -1.38
C PRO A 193 -9.23 -12.38 -1.35
N GLY A 194 -10.25 -12.51 -2.15
CA GLY A 194 -10.77 -13.83 -2.50
C GLY A 194 -9.82 -14.54 -3.47
N PRO A 195 -9.65 -15.83 -3.46
CA PRO A 195 -10.37 -16.90 -2.75
C PRO A 195 -9.57 -17.51 -1.59
N TYR A 196 -8.79 -16.75 -0.85
CA TYR A 196 -7.93 -17.26 0.23
C TYR A 196 -8.75 -17.46 1.53
N GLU A 197 -9.40 -18.63 1.67
CA GLU A 197 -10.27 -18.96 2.81
C GLU A 197 -9.55 -18.82 4.17
N TYR A 198 -8.34 -19.36 4.29
CA TYR A 198 -7.59 -19.28 5.55
C TYR A 198 -7.18 -17.85 5.89
N LEU A 199 -6.76 -17.07 4.93
CA LEU A 199 -6.45 -15.66 5.16
C LEU A 199 -7.68 -14.88 5.61
N PHE A 200 -8.84 -15.13 4.98
CA PHE A 200 -10.12 -14.58 5.40
C PHE A 200 -10.41 -14.90 6.88
N LEU A 201 -10.27 -16.16 7.29
CA LEU A 201 -10.52 -16.59 8.67
C LEU A 201 -9.55 -15.93 9.65
N TYR A 202 -8.26 -15.85 9.31
CA TYR A 202 -7.22 -15.27 10.17
C TYR A 202 -7.43 -13.77 10.38
N VAL A 203 -7.66 -13.01 9.31
CA VAL A 203 -7.86 -11.55 9.42
C VAL A 203 -9.17 -11.22 10.12
N ARG A 204 -10.26 -11.95 9.81
CA ARG A 204 -11.54 -11.81 10.52
C ARG A 204 -11.41 -12.08 12.01
N ASP A 205 -10.67 -13.14 12.39
CA ASP A 205 -10.41 -13.45 13.80
C ASP A 205 -9.62 -12.33 14.49
N VAL A 206 -8.59 -11.81 13.83
CA VAL A 206 -7.83 -10.66 14.36
C VAL A 206 -8.74 -9.47 14.61
N VAL A 207 -9.54 -9.07 13.63
CA VAL A 207 -10.42 -7.90 13.75
C VAL A 207 -11.47 -8.10 14.86
N ASN A 208 -12.11 -9.27 14.89
CA ASN A 208 -13.14 -9.56 15.90
C ASN A 208 -12.59 -9.60 17.34
N ASN A 209 -11.30 -9.83 17.51
CA ASN A 209 -10.67 -10.01 18.82
C ASN A 209 -9.54 -9.01 19.08
N CYS A 210 -9.40 -7.93 18.29
CA CYS A 210 -8.33 -6.95 18.48
C CYS A 210 -8.55 -6.08 19.72
N GLY A 211 -9.80 -5.89 20.15
CA GLY A 211 -10.14 -5.02 21.28
C GLY A 211 -9.92 -3.52 20.98
N MET A 212 -9.84 -3.14 19.70
CA MET A 212 -9.67 -1.78 19.24
C MET A 212 -10.94 -1.29 18.56
N ASP A 213 -11.32 -0.05 18.84
CA ASP A 213 -12.44 0.61 18.16
C ASP A 213 -12.10 0.99 16.73
N ASN A 214 -13.12 1.10 15.87
CA ASN A 214 -12.99 1.54 14.48
C ASN A 214 -12.00 0.69 13.65
N VAL A 215 -11.95 -0.61 13.91
CA VAL A 215 -11.25 -1.59 13.06
C VAL A 215 -12.31 -2.47 12.41
N TYR A 216 -12.34 -2.46 11.08
CA TYR A 216 -13.37 -3.11 10.27
C TYR A 216 -12.78 -4.21 9.40
N PHE A 217 -13.59 -5.18 9.07
CA PHE A 217 -13.23 -6.27 8.17
C PHE A 217 -14.08 -6.26 6.91
N LEU A 218 -13.43 -6.39 5.76
CA LEU A 218 -14.06 -6.61 4.46
C LEU A 218 -13.38 -7.78 3.75
N GLY A 219 -14.14 -8.83 3.54
CA GLY A 219 -13.64 -10.00 2.81
C GLY A 219 -14.78 -10.79 2.18
N TYR A 220 -14.44 -11.54 1.15
CA TYR A 220 -15.35 -12.49 0.51
C TYR A 220 -14.71 -13.88 0.50
N CYS A 221 -15.45 -14.85 0.99
CA CYS A 221 -15.05 -16.26 0.98
C CYS A 221 -16.22 -17.10 0.43
N PRO A 222 -16.09 -17.66 -0.79
CA PRO A 222 -17.17 -18.42 -1.44
C PRO A 222 -17.68 -19.58 -0.61
N SER A 223 -16.81 -20.30 0.11
CA SER A 223 -17.19 -21.45 0.95
C SER A 223 -18.03 -21.07 2.18
N ILE A 224 -17.96 -19.80 2.61
CA ILE A 224 -18.70 -19.31 3.78
C ILE A 224 -20.00 -18.59 3.39
N HIS A 225 -20.00 -17.92 2.23
CA HIS A 225 -21.13 -17.07 1.82
C HIS A 225 -22.14 -17.78 0.89
N ASN A 226 -21.82 -18.99 0.41
CA ASN A 226 -22.70 -19.79 -0.45
C ASN A 226 -23.41 -20.93 0.29
N ASN A 227 -23.38 -20.96 1.64
CA ASN A 227 -24.13 -21.87 2.50
C ASN A 227 -25.28 -21.04 3.21
#